data_2af5d221b8837b2165ffb4ca74214810
#
_entry.id   2af5d221b8837b2165ffb4ca74214810
#
_cell.length_a   1.000
_cell.length_b   1.000
_cell.length_c   1.000
_cell.angle_alpha   90.00
_cell.angle_beta   90.00
_cell.angle_gamma   90.00
#
_symmetry.space_group_name_H-M   'P 1'
#
loop_
_entity.id
_entity.type
_entity.pdbx_description
1 polymer ?
#
loop_
_entity_poly.entity_id
_entity_poly.type
_entity_poly.pdbx_seq_one_letter_code
_entity_poly.pdbx_strand_id
1 'polypeptide(L)'
;MSNDRYKSIEHRVVANGSKDRVSVPIFMNPRADAILGPLPEVLESGEQPLYKEVVYSDYFKYHLSKKHEGKKTMEPKYSDTTVKAISTVSSVLSKLCDSYISSNQYAPRDPNSEKIIDFVVNKRNGVKGLVDAGIQTVPELYILPVDERLEPNKILTTDSIPVIDVSNWDDPVVTESICEAAGKWGFFQIINHGVPLEVLDAVKEAAHRFFGLPSEERSKYWAGNSPTETVALKTSFVPQAETVLEWKDNLSFRCSPRDLESFPLWPPVCRDEVVKYMESAEPVIRKLLEVLLKGLKVEEIDEAREYTLMASPLVNLNYYPRCPDPDLTAGVGPHSDISTITLLLQDDSGGLYVRATDEDSWIHVPPVNGALVINMGDILQIMSNDRYRSIEHRVVANGSKDRVSVLIFVNPGADAIFGPLPEVLESGEQPLYKEVVYSDYFKYFFSKRHEGKKTMEFARI
;
A
#
# COMPACT_ATOMS: atom_id res chain seq x y z
N MET A 1 9.52 -31.96 18.30
CA MET A 1 8.84 -33.28 18.35
C MET A 1 9.70 -34.33 19.03
N SER A 2 10.92 -34.59 18.60
CA SER A 2 11.78 -35.65 19.15
C SER A 2 12.54 -35.29 20.46
N ASN A 3 12.34 -34.09 21.01
CA ASN A 3 13.02 -33.57 22.21
C ASN A 3 14.56 -33.72 22.13
N ASP A 4 15.15 -33.34 20.98
CA ASP A 4 16.58 -33.44 20.63
C ASP A 4 17.15 -34.88 20.36
N ARG A 5 16.31 -35.89 20.36
CA ARG A 5 16.78 -37.26 19.98
C ARG A 5 17.20 -37.32 18.50
N TYR A 6 16.53 -36.60 17.62
CA TYR A 6 16.93 -36.41 16.21
C TYR A 6 17.40 -34.97 15.98
N LYS A 7 18.60 -34.83 15.43
CA LYS A 7 19.22 -33.51 15.24
C LYS A 7 19.02 -32.95 13.83
N SER A 8 18.50 -31.73 13.74
CA SER A 8 18.58 -30.96 12.52
C SER A 8 20.00 -30.40 12.36
N ILE A 9 20.66 -30.73 11.26
CA ILE A 9 22.06 -30.36 11.03
C ILE A 9 22.11 -29.22 10.00
N GLU A 10 22.91 -28.20 10.29
CA GLU A 10 23.21 -27.12 9.36
C GLU A 10 23.96 -27.65 8.15
N HIS A 11 23.56 -27.25 6.96
CA HIS A 11 24.19 -27.62 5.70
C HIS A 11 24.18 -26.45 4.71
N ARG A 12 25.11 -26.51 3.76
CA ARG A 12 25.20 -25.52 2.70
C ARG A 12 25.50 -26.18 1.36
N VAL A 13 25.10 -25.54 0.29
CA VAL A 13 25.44 -25.95 -1.07
C VAL A 13 26.53 -25.01 -1.58
N VAL A 14 27.63 -25.61 -2.09
CA VAL A 14 28.74 -24.86 -2.66
C VAL A 14 28.53 -24.71 -4.17
N ALA A 15 28.78 -23.54 -4.70
CA ALA A 15 28.75 -23.30 -6.14
C ALA A 15 29.83 -24.14 -6.86
N ASN A 16 29.47 -24.68 -8.01
CA ASN A 16 30.40 -25.48 -8.85
C ASN A 16 30.84 -24.59 -10.05
N GLY A 17 32.14 -24.36 -10.16
CA GLY A 17 32.70 -23.55 -11.26
C GLY A 17 32.86 -24.29 -12.59
N SER A 18 32.65 -25.60 -12.64
CA SER A 18 32.94 -26.43 -13.82
C SER A 18 31.72 -27.10 -14.48
N LYS A 19 30.59 -27.16 -13.77
CA LYS A 19 29.35 -27.81 -14.28
C LYS A 19 28.13 -27.15 -13.66
N ASP A 20 27.07 -27.06 -14.45
CA ASP A 20 25.74 -26.73 -13.95
C ASP A 20 25.24 -27.80 -13.00
N ARG A 21 24.57 -27.37 -11.92
CA ARG A 21 23.97 -28.25 -10.94
C ARG A 21 22.47 -27.96 -10.82
N VAL A 22 21.70 -29.01 -10.94
CA VAL A 22 20.26 -28.97 -10.66
C VAL A 22 19.98 -29.84 -9.43
N SER A 23 19.20 -29.36 -8.48
CA SER A 23 18.67 -30.14 -7.37
C SER A 23 17.20 -29.81 -7.16
N VAL A 24 16.40 -30.81 -6.87
CA VAL A 24 14.97 -30.67 -6.61
C VAL A 24 14.72 -31.16 -5.17
N PRO A 25 14.70 -30.26 -4.18
CA PRO A 25 14.36 -30.64 -2.81
C PRO A 25 12.85 -30.83 -2.67
N ILE A 26 12.43 -31.79 -1.90
CA ILE A 26 11.05 -32.00 -1.47
C ILE A 26 11.00 -31.73 0.03
N PHE A 27 10.21 -30.74 0.42
CA PHE A 27 9.96 -30.40 1.83
C PHE A 27 8.61 -30.97 2.24
N MET A 28 8.61 -31.87 3.25
CA MET A 28 7.38 -32.30 3.89
C MET A 28 7.11 -31.43 5.11
N ASN A 29 6.06 -30.63 5.03
CA ASN A 29 5.70 -29.70 6.09
C ASN A 29 4.44 -30.19 6.82
N PRO A 30 4.32 -29.95 8.15
CA PRO A 30 3.07 -30.07 8.86
C PRO A 30 1.98 -29.13 8.31
N ARG A 31 0.73 -29.39 8.68
CA ARG A 31 -0.35 -28.41 8.42
C ARG A 31 -0.06 -27.10 9.16
N ALA A 32 -0.55 -25.98 8.62
CA ALA A 32 -0.29 -24.65 9.17
C ALA A 32 -0.78 -24.50 10.63
N ASP A 33 -1.87 -25.16 10.97
CA ASP A 33 -2.49 -25.20 12.30
C ASP A 33 -1.95 -26.29 13.24
N ALA A 34 -1.00 -27.11 12.78
CA ALA A 34 -0.44 -28.19 13.59
C ALA A 34 0.38 -27.63 14.77
N ILE A 35 0.15 -28.19 15.95
CA ILE A 35 0.94 -27.89 17.14
C ILE A 35 2.21 -28.73 17.12
N LEU A 36 3.36 -28.07 17.17
CA LEU A 36 4.68 -28.68 17.25
C LEU A 36 5.18 -28.60 18.70
N GLY A 37 5.50 -29.74 19.30
CA GLY A 37 6.09 -29.84 20.61
C GLY A 37 6.76 -31.19 20.80
N PRO A 38 7.41 -31.45 21.92
CA PRO A 38 7.87 -32.80 22.27
C PRO A 38 6.66 -33.73 22.29
N LEU A 39 6.82 -34.90 21.64
CA LEU A 39 5.77 -35.91 21.65
C LEU A 39 5.54 -36.44 23.08
N PRO A 40 4.29 -36.67 23.53
CA PRO A 40 4.01 -37.24 24.86
C PRO A 40 4.80 -38.53 25.13
N GLU A 41 4.89 -39.39 24.16
CA GLU A 41 5.60 -40.66 24.23
C GLU A 41 7.12 -40.51 24.46
N VAL A 42 7.67 -39.34 24.05
CA VAL A 42 9.09 -39.00 24.30
C VAL A 42 9.28 -38.53 25.73
N LEU A 43 8.28 -37.91 26.33
CA LEU A 43 8.33 -37.40 27.71
C LEU A 43 7.93 -38.45 28.76
N GLU A 44 7.24 -39.52 28.37
CA GLU A 44 6.85 -40.65 29.26
C GLU A 44 8.03 -41.31 29.96
N SER A 45 9.26 -41.20 29.42
CA SER A 45 10.49 -41.67 30.02
C SER A 45 11.02 -40.80 31.19
N GLY A 46 10.26 -39.77 31.60
CA GLY A 46 10.65 -38.81 32.65
C GLY A 46 11.57 -37.68 32.18
N GLU A 47 11.76 -37.54 30.90
CA GLU A 47 12.52 -36.40 30.33
C GLU A 47 11.76 -35.10 30.47
N GLN A 48 12.49 -34.03 30.82
CA GLN A 48 11.92 -32.70 30.80
C GLN A 48 11.79 -32.17 29.36
N PRO A 49 10.70 -31.44 29.02
CA PRO A 49 10.56 -30.89 27.70
C PRO A 49 11.62 -29.79 27.46
N LEU A 50 12.43 -29.95 26.44
CA LEU A 50 13.43 -28.95 26.00
C LEU A 50 12.84 -27.85 25.15
N TYR A 51 11.68 -28.07 24.53
CA TYR A 51 11.03 -27.17 23.63
C TYR A 51 9.57 -26.89 24.04
N LYS A 52 9.11 -25.68 23.81
CA LYS A 52 7.70 -25.32 23.97
C LYS A 52 6.87 -25.88 22.83
N GLU A 53 5.58 -26.02 23.08
CA GLU A 53 4.61 -26.20 22.02
C GLU A 53 4.43 -24.89 21.26
N VAL A 54 4.45 -24.98 19.92
CA VAL A 54 4.25 -23.86 19.00
C VAL A 54 3.37 -24.30 17.83
N VAL A 55 2.56 -23.40 17.31
CA VAL A 55 1.83 -23.63 16.05
C VAL A 55 2.84 -23.62 14.89
N TYR A 56 2.75 -24.59 13.97
CA TYR A 56 3.72 -24.70 12.87
C TYR A 56 3.82 -23.42 12.03
N SER A 57 2.70 -22.77 11.72
CA SER A 57 2.72 -21.50 10.99
C SER A 57 3.53 -20.42 11.70
N ASP A 58 3.48 -20.34 13.02
CA ASP A 58 4.22 -19.36 13.81
C ASP A 58 5.71 -19.72 13.89
N TYR A 59 6.03 -20.99 14.05
CA TYR A 59 7.42 -21.47 13.96
C TYR A 59 8.03 -21.18 12.58
N PHE A 60 7.28 -21.42 11.51
CA PHE A 60 7.72 -21.19 10.14
C PHE A 60 7.98 -19.71 9.86
N LYS A 61 7.10 -18.82 10.33
CA LYS A 61 7.28 -17.36 10.25
C LYS A 61 8.56 -16.91 10.97
N TYR A 62 8.76 -17.41 12.19
CA TYR A 62 9.99 -17.14 12.95
C TYR A 62 11.23 -17.64 12.23
N HIS A 63 11.19 -18.85 11.68
CA HIS A 63 12.28 -19.41 10.90
C HIS A 63 12.65 -18.53 9.69
N LEU A 64 11.65 -18.02 8.96
CA LEU A 64 11.88 -17.14 7.82
C LEU A 64 12.48 -15.79 8.25
N SER A 65 12.04 -15.23 9.37
CA SER A 65 12.58 -13.97 9.89
C SER A 65 14.06 -14.08 10.33
N LYS A 66 14.54 -15.31 10.64
CA LYS A 66 15.89 -15.60 11.09
C LYS A 66 16.76 -16.32 10.06
N LYS A 67 16.42 -16.23 8.80
CA LYS A 67 17.01 -17.00 7.69
C LYS A 67 18.55 -16.97 7.60
N HIS A 68 19.20 -15.98 8.19
CA HIS A 68 20.66 -15.82 8.19
C HIS A 68 21.35 -16.18 9.51
N GLU A 69 20.60 -16.57 10.55
CA GLU A 69 21.15 -16.85 11.88
C GLU A 69 21.33 -18.34 12.19
N GLY A 70 21.17 -19.24 11.21
CA GLY A 70 21.37 -20.67 11.37
C GLY A 70 20.49 -21.30 12.45
N LYS A 71 21.09 -22.10 13.36
CA LYS A 71 20.35 -22.85 14.41
C LYS A 71 19.66 -22.02 15.48
N LYS A 72 19.86 -20.70 15.51
CA LYS A 72 19.17 -19.83 16.48
C LYS A 72 17.65 -19.83 16.35
N THR A 73 17.11 -20.31 15.23
CA THR A 73 15.68 -20.53 15.04
C THR A 73 15.07 -21.56 15.99
N MET A 74 15.87 -22.40 16.62
CA MET A 74 15.42 -23.42 17.58
C MET A 74 15.48 -22.98 19.05
N GLU A 75 15.91 -21.75 19.35
CA GLU A 75 15.96 -21.26 20.72
C GLU A 75 14.56 -21.05 21.33
N PRO A 76 14.29 -21.53 22.56
CA PRO A 76 12.95 -21.56 23.16
C PRO A 76 12.49 -20.20 23.76
N LYS A 77 13.05 -19.07 23.33
CA LYS A 77 12.75 -17.76 23.91
C LYS A 77 11.72 -17.00 23.09
N TYR A 78 10.45 -17.28 23.29
CA TYR A 78 9.40 -16.34 22.88
C TYR A 78 8.43 -16.06 24.04
N SER A 79 8.22 -14.79 24.34
CA SER A 79 7.10 -14.36 25.16
C SER A 79 5.85 -14.33 24.28
N ASP A 80 4.78 -14.94 24.77
CA ASP A 80 3.48 -15.17 24.12
C ASP A 80 2.79 -13.90 23.57
N THR A 81 3.29 -12.72 23.92
CA THR A 81 2.66 -11.42 23.64
C THR A 81 2.93 -10.91 22.22
N THR A 82 4.09 -11.20 21.64
CA THR A 82 4.51 -10.61 20.36
C THR A 82 3.87 -11.31 19.14
N VAL A 83 3.66 -12.61 19.21
CA VAL A 83 3.14 -13.42 18.08
C VAL A 83 1.63 -13.26 17.91
N LYS A 84 0.86 -13.13 18.99
CA LYS A 84 -0.58 -12.83 18.93
C LYS A 84 -0.87 -11.41 18.39
N ALA A 85 0.00 -10.45 18.66
CA ALA A 85 -0.15 -9.08 18.16
C ALA A 85 -0.08 -9.02 16.63
N ILE A 86 0.83 -9.76 16.00
CA ILE A 86 1.14 -9.63 14.57
C ILE A 86 0.05 -10.25 13.66
N SER A 87 -0.55 -11.38 14.02
CA SER A 87 -1.63 -12.01 13.20
C SER A 87 -2.97 -11.28 13.34
N THR A 88 -3.19 -10.64 14.49
CA THR A 88 -4.42 -9.91 14.81
C THR A 88 -4.47 -8.53 14.11
N VAL A 89 -3.32 -7.89 13.90
CA VAL A 89 -3.26 -6.47 13.53
C VAL A 89 -3.57 -6.22 12.05
N SER A 90 -3.17 -7.08 11.12
CA SER A 90 -3.54 -6.92 9.70
C SER A 90 -5.03 -7.18 9.46
N SER A 91 -5.59 -8.19 10.12
CA SER A 91 -7.04 -8.45 10.19
C SER A 91 -7.78 -7.34 10.96
N VAL A 92 -7.15 -6.75 11.97
CA VAL A 92 -7.70 -5.65 12.78
C VAL A 92 -7.82 -4.36 11.96
N LEU A 93 -6.87 -4.01 11.09
CA LEU A 93 -6.98 -2.80 10.26
C LEU A 93 -8.17 -2.86 9.29
N SER A 94 -8.41 -4.02 8.66
CA SER A 94 -9.61 -4.22 7.83
C SER A 94 -10.88 -4.21 8.68
N LYS A 95 -10.91 -5.00 9.77
CA LYS A 95 -12.06 -5.09 10.68
C LYS A 95 -12.34 -3.79 11.43
N LEU A 96 -11.33 -2.97 11.71
CA LEU A 96 -11.50 -1.65 12.32
C LEU A 96 -12.11 -0.66 11.32
N CYS A 97 -11.70 -0.69 10.06
CA CYS A 97 -12.35 0.08 9.01
C CYS A 97 -13.82 -0.34 8.88
N ASP A 98 -14.09 -1.65 8.84
CA ASP A 98 -15.44 -2.19 8.73
C ASP A 98 -16.27 -1.98 10.01
N SER A 99 -15.67 -2.09 11.21
CA SER A 99 -16.37 -1.84 12.49
C SER A 99 -16.62 -0.35 12.74
N TYR A 100 -15.72 0.52 12.31
CA TYR A 100 -15.91 1.97 12.37
C TYR A 100 -17.05 2.41 11.45
N ILE A 101 -17.14 1.82 10.26
CA ILE A 101 -18.24 2.02 9.30
C ILE A 101 -19.56 1.52 9.91
N SER A 102 -19.54 0.39 10.63
CA SER A 102 -20.75 -0.22 11.19
C SER A 102 -21.27 0.44 12.48
N SER A 103 -20.42 1.16 13.22
CA SER A 103 -20.75 1.73 14.53
C SER A 103 -21.24 3.18 14.49
N ASN A 104 -21.06 3.90 13.37
CA ASN A 104 -21.50 5.28 13.24
C ASN A 104 -22.89 5.35 12.60
N GLN A 105 -23.83 5.99 13.29
CA GLN A 105 -25.11 6.41 12.70
C GLN A 105 -24.85 7.62 11.81
N TYR A 106 -24.84 7.41 10.48
CA TYR A 106 -24.73 8.51 9.51
C TYR A 106 -26.05 9.26 9.38
N ALA A 107 -25.99 10.55 9.07
CA ALA A 107 -27.19 11.33 8.78
C ALA A 107 -27.98 10.67 7.64
N PRO A 108 -29.33 10.60 7.75
CA PRO A 108 -30.15 10.03 6.69
C PRO A 108 -29.97 10.81 5.40
N ARG A 109 -29.80 10.09 4.29
CA ARG A 109 -29.71 10.65 2.94
C ARG A 109 -31.12 10.80 2.34
N ASP A 110 -31.19 11.63 1.31
CA ASP A 110 -32.42 11.70 0.51
C ASP A 110 -32.66 10.36 -0.24
N PRO A 111 -33.91 10.07 -0.64
CA PRO A 111 -34.28 8.76 -1.23
C PRO A 111 -33.57 8.42 -2.56
N ASN A 112 -33.06 9.43 -3.31
CA ASN A 112 -32.35 9.19 -4.56
C ASN A 112 -30.90 8.81 -4.27
N SER A 113 -30.25 9.50 -3.36
CA SER A 113 -28.91 9.14 -2.85
C SER A 113 -28.90 7.74 -2.23
N GLU A 114 -29.93 7.38 -1.47
CA GLU A 114 -30.09 6.01 -0.92
C GLU A 114 -30.15 4.94 -2.02
N LYS A 115 -30.88 5.18 -3.13
CA LYS A 115 -30.92 4.26 -4.28
C LYS A 115 -29.56 4.10 -4.94
N ILE A 116 -28.80 5.17 -5.05
CA ILE A 116 -27.43 5.12 -5.62
C ILE A 116 -26.52 4.30 -4.72
N ILE A 117 -26.53 4.57 -3.40
CA ILE A 117 -25.77 3.75 -2.43
C ILE A 117 -26.17 2.28 -2.49
N ASP A 118 -27.48 1.99 -2.52
CA ASP A 118 -27.95 0.62 -2.64
C ASP A 118 -27.42 -0.06 -3.91
N PHE A 119 -27.42 0.66 -5.04
CA PHE A 119 -26.91 0.12 -6.30
C PHE A 119 -25.39 -0.08 -6.29
N VAL A 120 -24.62 0.95 -5.91
CA VAL A 120 -23.16 0.92 -6.06
C VAL A 120 -22.47 0.14 -4.95
N VAL A 121 -22.97 0.22 -3.71
CA VAL A 121 -22.36 -0.40 -2.52
C VAL A 121 -23.04 -1.70 -2.13
N ASN A 122 -24.35 -1.67 -1.82
CA ASN A 122 -25.04 -2.85 -1.27
C ASN A 122 -25.18 -3.95 -2.33
N LYS A 123 -25.51 -3.57 -3.58
CA LYS A 123 -25.56 -4.49 -4.73
C LYS A 123 -24.19 -4.70 -5.38
N ARG A 124 -23.13 -4.02 -4.90
CA ARG A 124 -21.73 -4.23 -5.29
C ARG A 124 -21.41 -3.97 -6.77
N ASN A 125 -22.16 -3.08 -7.41
CA ASN A 125 -21.95 -2.77 -8.82
C ASN A 125 -20.82 -1.77 -9.05
N GLY A 126 -20.51 -0.92 -8.05
CA GLY A 126 -19.55 0.17 -8.17
C GLY A 126 -19.98 1.27 -9.15
N VAL A 127 -19.07 2.20 -9.39
CA VAL A 127 -19.24 3.26 -10.42
C VAL A 127 -19.24 2.66 -11.81
N LYS A 128 -18.39 1.63 -12.04
CA LYS A 128 -18.40 0.89 -13.32
C LYS A 128 -19.79 0.36 -13.66
N GLY A 129 -20.53 -0.17 -12.66
CA GLY A 129 -21.89 -0.63 -12.87
C GLY A 129 -22.88 0.47 -13.24
N LEU A 130 -22.71 1.71 -12.74
CA LEU A 130 -23.54 2.85 -13.17
C LEU A 130 -23.32 3.14 -14.67
N VAL A 131 -22.06 3.17 -15.09
CA VAL A 131 -21.74 3.42 -16.51
C VAL A 131 -22.21 2.28 -17.40
N ASP A 132 -22.06 1.01 -16.98
CA ASP A 132 -22.59 -0.16 -17.70
C ASP A 132 -24.14 -0.14 -17.82
N ALA A 133 -24.83 0.46 -16.84
CA ALA A 133 -26.27 0.70 -16.89
C ALA A 133 -26.66 1.86 -17.84
N GLY A 134 -25.70 2.55 -18.45
CA GLY A 134 -25.93 3.56 -19.48
C GLY A 134 -26.39 4.92 -18.95
N ILE A 135 -25.95 5.32 -17.74
CA ILE A 135 -26.29 6.66 -17.22
C ILE A 135 -25.77 7.76 -18.15
N GLN A 136 -26.58 8.84 -18.28
CA GLN A 136 -26.26 9.99 -19.16
C GLN A 136 -25.82 11.23 -18.40
N THR A 137 -26.02 11.25 -17.09
CA THR A 137 -25.64 12.35 -16.19
C THR A 137 -25.07 11.82 -14.90
N VAL A 138 -24.17 12.57 -14.30
CA VAL A 138 -23.60 12.21 -12.97
C VAL A 138 -24.71 12.31 -11.90
N PRO A 139 -24.94 11.26 -11.07
CA PRO A 139 -25.88 11.33 -9.98
C PRO A 139 -25.45 12.39 -8.95
N GLU A 140 -26.44 13.04 -8.29
CA GLU A 140 -26.20 14.13 -7.33
C GLU A 140 -25.17 13.78 -6.24
N LEU A 141 -25.18 12.53 -5.78
CA LEU A 141 -24.25 12.03 -4.77
C LEU A 141 -22.76 12.07 -5.19
N TYR A 142 -22.47 12.26 -6.48
CA TYR A 142 -21.11 12.42 -7.02
C TYR A 142 -20.80 13.88 -7.41
N ILE A 143 -21.74 14.79 -7.24
CA ILE A 143 -21.54 16.20 -7.64
C ILE A 143 -20.85 16.95 -6.51
N LEU A 144 -19.64 17.45 -6.80
CA LEU A 144 -18.88 18.29 -5.88
C LEU A 144 -19.56 19.63 -5.64
N PRO A 145 -19.52 20.18 -4.41
CA PRO A 145 -19.77 21.58 -4.17
C PRO A 145 -18.94 22.45 -5.11
N VAL A 146 -19.48 23.63 -5.46
CA VAL A 146 -18.85 24.49 -6.48
C VAL A 146 -17.43 24.92 -6.08
N ASP A 147 -17.22 25.19 -4.81
CA ASP A 147 -15.94 25.61 -4.22
C ASP A 147 -14.89 24.46 -4.12
N GLU A 148 -15.31 23.22 -4.24
CA GLU A 148 -14.42 22.05 -4.25
C GLU A 148 -14.02 21.60 -5.68
N ARG A 149 -14.66 22.17 -6.71
CA ARG A 149 -14.34 21.85 -8.11
C ARG A 149 -12.99 22.44 -8.51
N LEU A 150 -12.32 21.76 -9.45
CA LEU A 150 -11.08 22.27 -10.01
C LEU A 150 -11.37 23.44 -10.95
N GLU A 151 -10.96 24.63 -10.55
CA GLU A 151 -11.09 25.85 -11.36
C GLU A 151 -9.92 25.98 -12.35
N PRO A 152 -10.18 26.18 -13.66
CA PRO A 152 -9.11 26.32 -14.66
C PRO A 152 -8.10 27.43 -14.37
N ASN A 153 -8.54 28.52 -13.76
CA ASN A 153 -7.68 29.66 -13.37
C ASN A 153 -6.74 29.35 -12.18
N LYS A 154 -6.99 28.25 -11.46
CA LYS A 154 -6.12 27.76 -10.39
C LYS A 154 -5.12 26.71 -10.88
N ILE A 155 -5.05 26.43 -12.18
CA ILE A 155 -4.08 25.50 -12.76
C ILE A 155 -2.87 26.28 -13.26
N LEU A 156 -1.70 26.01 -12.66
CA LEU A 156 -0.44 26.56 -13.15
C LEU A 156 0.00 25.83 -14.41
N THR A 157 0.29 26.60 -15.46
CA THR A 157 0.74 26.07 -16.76
C THR A 157 2.27 26.17 -16.94
N THR A 158 2.94 26.92 -16.09
CA THR A 158 4.38 27.19 -16.16
C THR A 158 5.19 26.22 -15.29
N ASP A 159 4.60 25.68 -14.24
CA ASP A 159 5.28 24.82 -13.30
C ASP A 159 4.99 23.34 -13.60
N SER A 160 5.97 22.50 -13.40
CA SER A 160 5.84 21.04 -13.50
C SER A 160 6.67 20.36 -12.43
N ILE A 161 6.22 19.21 -11.95
CA ILE A 161 7.05 18.38 -11.09
C ILE A 161 8.26 17.84 -11.85
N PRO A 162 9.41 17.65 -11.19
CA PRO A 162 10.63 17.15 -11.85
C PRO A 162 10.43 15.75 -12.46
N VAL A 163 11.11 15.53 -13.61
CA VAL A 163 11.33 14.19 -14.19
C VAL A 163 12.81 13.87 -14.05
N ILE A 164 13.13 12.82 -13.29
CA ILE A 164 14.50 12.46 -12.91
C ILE A 164 14.87 11.14 -13.60
N ASP A 165 15.97 11.14 -14.34
CA ASP A 165 16.56 9.93 -14.90
C ASP A 165 17.38 9.22 -13.82
N VAL A 166 16.96 8.03 -13.43
CA VAL A 166 17.60 7.23 -12.37
C VAL A 166 18.38 6.05 -12.94
N SER A 167 18.79 6.09 -14.20
CA SER A 167 19.60 5.03 -14.82
C SER A 167 20.92 4.77 -14.09
N ASN A 168 21.45 5.76 -13.39
CA ASN A 168 22.62 5.65 -12.52
C ASN A 168 22.30 6.10 -11.08
N TRP A 169 21.78 5.18 -10.26
CA TRP A 169 21.45 5.42 -8.87
C TRP A 169 22.62 5.85 -7.97
N ASP A 170 23.85 5.56 -8.38
CA ASP A 170 25.06 5.87 -7.59
C ASP A 170 25.61 7.27 -7.91
N ASP A 171 25.02 7.98 -8.89
CA ASP A 171 25.38 9.35 -9.20
C ASP A 171 24.89 10.30 -8.09
N PRO A 172 25.81 11.08 -7.45
CA PRO A 172 25.42 12.06 -6.43
C PRO A 172 24.38 13.08 -6.92
N VAL A 173 24.38 13.42 -8.21
CA VAL A 173 23.41 14.36 -8.81
C VAL A 173 22.00 13.77 -8.79
N VAL A 174 21.86 12.47 -9.02
CA VAL A 174 20.55 11.78 -8.92
C VAL A 174 20.06 11.82 -7.47
N THR A 175 20.94 11.50 -6.50
CA THR A 175 20.61 11.58 -5.07
C THR A 175 20.15 12.99 -4.67
N GLU A 176 20.91 14.01 -5.06
CA GLU A 176 20.59 15.41 -4.77
C GLU A 176 19.25 15.82 -5.39
N SER A 177 19.02 15.47 -6.67
CA SER A 177 17.77 15.77 -7.39
C SER A 177 16.54 15.14 -6.74
N ILE A 178 16.65 13.88 -6.28
CA ILE A 178 15.56 13.17 -5.58
C ILE A 178 15.27 13.85 -4.24
N CYS A 179 16.30 14.14 -3.43
CA CYS A 179 16.12 14.78 -2.13
C CYS A 179 15.57 16.21 -2.26
N GLU A 180 16.05 17.00 -3.23
CA GLU A 180 15.52 18.33 -3.52
C GLU A 180 14.05 18.26 -3.96
N ALA A 181 13.72 17.34 -4.87
CA ALA A 181 12.35 17.15 -5.33
C ALA A 181 11.42 16.72 -4.19
N ALA A 182 11.85 15.81 -3.31
CA ALA A 182 11.11 15.37 -2.14
C ALA A 182 10.88 16.52 -1.13
N GLY A 183 11.86 17.39 -0.94
CA GLY A 183 11.77 18.54 -0.03
C GLY A 183 10.93 19.68 -0.59
N LYS A 184 11.07 20.00 -1.88
CA LYS A 184 10.42 21.15 -2.51
C LYS A 184 9.02 20.83 -3.01
N TRP A 185 8.89 19.72 -3.74
CA TRP A 185 7.67 19.36 -4.45
C TRP A 185 6.88 18.25 -3.75
N GLY A 186 7.55 17.40 -2.96
CA GLY A 186 6.95 16.18 -2.40
C GLY A 186 6.51 15.17 -3.47
N PHE A 187 6.68 15.50 -4.74
CA PHE A 187 6.34 14.75 -5.94
C PHE A 187 7.41 14.88 -7.00
N PHE A 188 7.67 13.79 -7.72
CA PHE A 188 8.51 13.77 -8.92
C PHE A 188 8.20 12.55 -9.77
N GLN A 189 8.65 12.54 -11.00
CA GLN A 189 8.60 11.36 -11.86
C GLN A 189 9.99 10.78 -12.03
N ILE A 190 10.10 9.45 -12.10
CA ILE A 190 11.37 8.76 -12.41
C ILE A 190 11.24 8.00 -13.71
N ILE A 191 12.31 8.04 -14.51
CA ILE A 191 12.48 7.27 -15.74
C ILE A 191 13.73 6.41 -15.66
N ASN A 192 13.83 5.38 -16.50
CA ASN A 192 14.95 4.43 -16.53
C ASN A 192 15.19 3.70 -15.19
N HIS A 193 14.14 3.50 -14.43
CA HIS A 193 14.12 2.94 -13.08
C HIS A 193 14.34 1.44 -12.99
N GLY A 194 14.38 0.74 -14.13
CA GLY A 194 14.68 -0.69 -14.20
C GLY A 194 13.46 -1.62 -14.18
N VAL A 195 12.25 -1.14 -13.88
CA VAL A 195 11.03 -1.94 -14.10
C VAL A 195 10.78 -2.05 -15.60
N PRO A 196 10.68 -3.27 -16.19
CA PRO A 196 10.49 -3.44 -17.62
C PRO A 196 9.17 -2.83 -18.12
N LEU A 197 9.18 -2.18 -19.28
CA LEU A 197 7.97 -1.57 -19.87
C LEU A 197 6.85 -2.57 -20.06
N GLU A 198 7.16 -3.80 -20.49
CA GLU A 198 6.19 -4.88 -20.64
C GLU A 198 5.48 -5.26 -19.32
N VAL A 199 6.15 -5.08 -18.15
CA VAL A 199 5.53 -5.31 -16.84
C VAL A 199 4.57 -4.16 -16.51
N LEU A 200 4.97 -2.92 -16.80
CA LEU A 200 4.13 -1.75 -16.61
C LEU A 200 2.86 -1.80 -17.48
N ASP A 201 3.01 -2.19 -18.73
CA ASP A 201 1.86 -2.31 -19.65
C ASP A 201 0.96 -3.48 -19.25
N ALA A 202 1.54 -4.64 -18.94
CA ALA A 202 0.79 -5.83 -18.55
C ALA A 202 -0.10 -5.60 -17.29
N VAL A 203 0.39 -4.88 -16.26
CA VAL A 203 -0.40 -4.61 -15.06
C VAL A 203 -1.53 -3.60 -15.32
N LYS A 204 -1.33 -2.60 -16.22
CA LYS A 204 -2.42 -1.69 -16.66
C LYS A 204 -3.50 -2.46 -17.42
N GLU A 205 -3.09 -3.32 -18.36
CA GLU A 205 -4.03 -4.18 -19.09
C GLU A 205 -4.76 -5.16 -18.17
N ALA A 206 -4.09 -5.70 -17.15
CA ALA A 206 -4.70 -6.56 -16.15
C ALA A 206 -5.80 -5.83 -15.37
N ALA A 207 -5.61 -4.55 -15.05
CA ALA A 207 -6.66 -3.71 -14.46
C ALA A 207 -7.85 -3.59 -15.43
N HIS A 208 -7.62 -3.27 -16.69
CA HIS A 208 -8.71 -3.23 -17.71
C HIS A 208 -9.44 -4.56 -17.82
N ARG A 209 -8.72 -5.70 -17.84
CA ARG A 209 -9.33 -7.03 -17.90
C ARG A 209 -10.23 -7.30 -16.69
N PHE A 210 -9.76 -6.96 -15.47
CA PHE A 210 -10.57 -7.16 -14.27
C PHE A 210 -11.83 -6.29 -14.28
N PHE A 211 -11.72 -5.00 -14.56
CA PHE A 211 -12.88 -4.10 -14.58
C PHE A 211 -13.78 -4.32 -15.80
N GLY A 212 -13.29 -4.99 -16.86
CA GLY A 212 -14.07 -5.48 -17.98
C GLY A 212 -14.90 -6.75 -17.72
N LEU A 213 -14.69 -7.43 -16.58
CA LEU A 213 -15.50 -8.58 -16.19
C LEU A 213 -16.95 -8.20 -15.94
N PRO A 214 -17.92 -9.14 -16.09
CA PRO A 214 -19.30 -8.95 -15.64
C PRO A 214 -19.37 -8.55 -14.15
N SER A 215 -20.41 -7.80 -13.79
CA SER A 215 -20.59 -7.32 -12.40
C SER A 215 -20.61 -8.45 -11.38
N GLU A 216 -21.24 -9.59 -11.72
CA GLU A 216 -21.29 -10.78 -10.87
C GLU A 216 -19.90 -11.34 -10.56
N GLU A 217 -18.98 -11.31 -11.55
CA GLU A 217 -17.62 -11.80 -11.36
C GLU A 217 -16.78 -10.83 -10.50
N ARG A 218 -16.91 -9.51 -10.74
CA ARG A 218 -16.23 -8.49 -9.93
C ARG A 218 -16.72 -8.49 -8.48
N SER A 219 -18.02 -8.62 -8.26
CA SER A 219 -18.65 -8.56 -6.93
C SER A 219 -18.18 -9.66 -5.98
N LYS A 220 -17.61 -10.75 -6.49
CA LYS A 220 -16.99 -11.82 -5.67
C LYS A 220 -15.86 -11.29 -4.80
N TYR A 221 -15.16 -10.26 -5.27
CA TYR A 221 -14.01 -9.64 -4.58
C TYR A 221 -14.38 -8.38 -3.79
N TRP A 222 -15.67 -8.06 -3.68
CA TRP A 222 -16.11 -6.90 -2.91
C TRP A 222 -15.69 -6.99 -1.45
N ALA A 223 -15.24 -5.88 -0.86
CA ALA A 223 -14.83 -5.82 0.53
C ALA A 223 -15.91 -6.42 1.46
N GLY A 224 -15.47 -7.27 2.39
CA GLY A 224 -16.38 -8.05 3.26
C GLY A 224 -17.04 -9.28 2.62
N ASN A 225 -16.83 -9.52 1.30
CA ASN A 225 -17.33 -10.70 0.58
C ASN A 225 -16.23 -11.44 -0.20
N SER A 226 -15.05 -10.88 -0.25
CA SER A 226 -13.90 -11.46 -0.94
C SER A 226 -13.53 -12.84 -0.35
N PRO A 227 -13.06 -13.79 -1.18
CA PRO A 227 -12.62 -15.11 -0.70
C PRO A 227 -11.37 -15.03 0.19
N THR A 228 -10.72 -13.88 0.26
CA THR A 228 -9.56 -13.63 1.12
C THR A 228 -9.60 -12.17 1.63
N GLU A 229 -9.03 -11.93 2.81
CA GLU A 229 -8.86 -10.58 3.37
C GLU A 229 -7.74 -9.78 2.67
N THR A 230 -6.95 -10.43 1.80
CA THR A 230 -5.82 -9.80 1.11
C THR A 230 -6.20 -9.12 -0.20
N VAL A 231 -7.43 -9.35 -0.69
CA VAL A 231 -7.98 -8.69 -1.90
C VAL A 231 -9.32 -8.06 -1.57
N ALA A 232 -9.52 -6.82 -1.97
CA ALA A 232 -10.78 -6.11 -1.75
C ALA A 232 -11.11 -5.15 -2.91
N LEU A 233 -12.26 -5.37 -3.55
CA LEU A 233 -12.88 -4.41 -4.45
C LEU A 233 -13.70 -3.41 -3.62
N LYS A 234 -13.56 -2.14 -3.92
CA LYS A 234 -14.28 -1.03 -3.28
C LYS A 234 -14.67 0.02 -4.32
N THR A 235 -15.63 0.87 -3.94
CA THR A 235 -15.99 2.08 -4.69
C THR A 235 -15.85 3.28 -3.75
N SER A 236 -15.44 4.42 -4.26
CA SER A 236 -15.12 5.60 -3.46
C SER A 236 -14.11 5.30 -2.33
N PHE A 237 -14.10 6.06 -1.25
CA PHE A 237 -13.19 5.88 -0.12
C PHE A 237 -13.89 5.24 1.09
N VAL A 238 -14.89 5.92 1.67
CA VAL A 238 -15.77 5.42 2.73
C VAL A 238 -17.22 5.78 2.38
N PRO A 239 -17.83 5.12 1.38
CA PRO A 239 -19.05 5.59 0.74
C PRO A 239 -20.25 5.79 1.67
N GLN A 240 -20.32 5.07 2.80
CA GLN A 240 -21.39 5.26 3.79
C GLN A 240 -21.25 6.58 4.56
N ALA A 241 -20.05 7.09 4.65
CA ALA A 241 -19.70 8.23 5.48
C ALA A 241 -19.48 9.53 4.67
N GLU A 242 -19.20 9.41 3.37
CA GLU A 242 -18.93 10.53 2.49
C GLU A 242 -20.20 11.32 2.16
N THR A 243 -20.10 12.63 2.10
CA THR A 243 -21.16 13.52 1.61
C THR A 243 -21.23 13.50 0.09
N VAL A 244 -20.08 13.40 -0.57
CA VAL A 244 -19.93 13.28 -2.03
C VAL A 244 -19.02 12.08 -2.31
N LEU A 245 -19.44 11.20 -3.21
CA LEU A 245 -18.68 10.04 -3.61
C LEU A 245 -17.67 10.36 -4.71
N GLU A 246 -16.60 9.57 -4.76
CA GLU A 246 -15.58 9.63 -5.81
C GLU A 246 -15.96 8.77 -7.02
N TRP A 247 -15.67 9.27 -8.23
CA TRP A 247 -15.96 8.60 -9.50
C TRP A 247 -14.89 7.56 -9.83
N LYS A 248 -14.77 6.54 -8.94
CA LYS A 248 -13.82 5.44 -9.10
C LYS A 248 -14.26 4.15 -8.44
N ASP A 249 -13.74 3.05 -8.96
CA ASP A 249 -13.65 1.76 -8.28
C ASP A 249 -12.18 1.38 -8.10
N ASN A 250 -11.84 0.65 -7.06
CA ASN A 250 -10.48 0.18 -6.84
C ASN A 250 -10.42 -1.26 -6.34
N LEU A 251 -9.48 -2.03 -6.87
CA LEU A 251 -9.14 -3.37 -6.42
C LEU A 251 -7.79 -3.33 -5.71
N SER A 252 -7.80 -3.62 -4.41
CA SER A 252 -6.63 -3.58 -3.54
C SER A 252 -6.07 -4.97 -3.30
N PHE A 253 -4.73 -5.09 -3.29
CA PHE A 253 -3.98 -6.31 -2.98
C PHE A 253 -2.97 -6.03 -1.89
N ARG A 254 -3.02 -6.78 -0.80
CA ARG A 254 -1.93 -6.81 0.18
C ARG A 254 -0.85 -7.75 -0.34
N CYS A 255 0.37 -7.26 -0.40
CA CYS A 255 1.48 -7.94 -1.05
C CYS A 255 2.65 -8.24 -0.11
N SER A 256 2.44 -8.30 1.21
CA SER A 256 3.47 -8.81 2.11
C SER A 256 3.70 -10.31 1.85
N PRO A 257 4.86 -10.86 2.20
CA PRO A 257 5.14 -12.29 1.98
C PRO A 257 4.08 -13.24 2.56
N ARG A 258 3.39 -12.85 3.65
CA ARG A 258 2.27 -13.62 4.23
C ARG A 258 1.01 -13.54 3.40
N ASP A 259 0.74 -12.38 2.81
CA ASP A 259 -0.48 -12.17 2.02
C ASP A 259 -0.45 -13.01 0.75
N LEU A 260 0.75 -13.33 0.23
CA LEU A 260 0.95 -14.19 -0.93
C LEU A 260 0.53 -15.66 -0.69
N GLU A 261 0.36 -16.11 0.56
CA GLU A 261 -0.27 -17.40 0.85
C GLU A 261 -1.71 -17.47 0.29
N SER A 262 -2.38 -16.32 0.18
CA SER A 262 -3.72 -16.20 -0.38
C SER A 262 -3.75 -16.07 -1.91
N PHE A 263 -2.59 -16.04 -2.58
CA PHE A 263 -2.47 -15.88 -4.04
C PHE A 263 -3.42 -16.78 -4.86
N PRO A 264 -3.63 -18.08 -4.53
CA PRO A 264 -4.59 -18.89 -5.28
C PRO A 264 -6.03 -18.38 -5.27
N LEU A 265 -6.40 -17.55 -4.27
CA LEU A 265 -7.73 -16.96 -4.10
C LEU A 265 -7.86 -15.58 -4.76
N TRP A 266 -6.77 -15.04 -5.27
CA TRP A 266 -6.77 -13.76 -5.97
C TRP A 266 -7.43 -13.88 -7.35
N PRO A 267 -7.97 -12.78 -7.94
CA PRO A 267 -8.59 -12.81 -9.24
C PRO A 267 -7.62 -13.33 -10.33
N PRO A 268 -7.89 -14.50 -10.95
CA PRO A 268 -6.93 -15.09 -11.89
C PRO A 268 -6.65 -14.23 -13.12
N VAL A 269 -7.52 -13.28 -13.42
CA VAL A 269 -7.41 -12.37 -14.58
C VAL A 269 -6.34 -11.29 -14.43
N CYS A 270 -5.82 -11.07 -13.20
CA CYS A 270 -4.85 -9.99 -12.92
C CYS A 270 -3.79 -10.33 -11.88
N ARG A 271 -3.91 -11.44 -11.15
CA ARG A 271 -3.04 -11.75 -10.01
C ARG A 271 -1.57 -11.91 -10.38
N ASP A 272 -1.29 -12.55 -11.51
CA ASP A 272 0.09 -12.85 -11.93
C ASP A 272 0.82 -11.56 -12.32
N GLU A 273 0.14 -10.63 -12.98
CA GLU A 273 0.69 -9.34 -13.37
C GLU A 273 0.87 -8.41 -12.15
N VAL A 274 -0.03 -8.47 -11.16
CA VAL A 274 0.11 -7.71 -9.90
C VAL A 274 1.34 -8.16 -9.13
N VAL A 275 1.55 -9.47 -8.98
CA VAL A 275 2.74 -10.01 -8.29
C VAL A 275 4.01 -9.64 -9.05
N LYS A 276 4.03 -9.85 -10.37
CA LYS A 276 5.20 -9.51 -11.19
C LYS A 276 5.53 -8.02 -11.16
N TYR A 277 4.53 -7.15 -11.13
CA TYR A 277 4.73 -5.71 -10.97
C TYR A 277 5.32 -5.38 -9.60
N MET A 278 4.79 -5.95 -8.52
CA MET A 278 5.30 -5.74 -7.17
C MET A 278 6.76 -6.23 -7.03
N GLU A 279 7.06 -7.45 -7.50
CA GLU A 279 8.43 -7.99 -7.49
C GLU A 279 9.42 -7.14 -8.29
N SER A 280 8.97 -6.59 -9.43
CA SER A 280 9.82 -5.71 -10.25
C SER A 280 10.00 -4.31 -9.65
N ALA A 281 9.02 -3.81 -8.89
CA ALA A 281 9.06 -2.49 -8.25
C ALA A 281 9.79 -2.49 -6.89
N GLU A 282 9.85 -3.63 -6.19
CA GLU A 282 10.48 -3.72 -4.86
C GLU A 282 11.95 -3.21 -4.84
N PRO A 283 12.83 -3.57 -5.80
CA PRO A 283 14.19 -3.02 -5.83
C PRO A 283 14.21 -1.49 -6.00
N VAL A 284 13.28 -0.94 -6.79
CA VAL A 284 13.14 0.51 -6.99
C VAL A 284 12.69 1.20 -5.70
N ILE A 285 11.70 0.62 -5.00
CA ILE A 285 11.23 1.11 -3.70
C ILE A 285 12.38 1.17 -2.70
N ARG A 286 13.13 0.07 -2.59
CA ARG A 286 14.28 -0.03 -1.67
C ARG A 286 15.34 1.03 -1.98
N LYS A 287 15.68 1.19 -3.26
CA LYS A 287 16.66 2.17 -3.69
C LYS A 287 16.20 3.61 -3.45
N LEU A 288 14.93 3.93 -3.70
CA LEU A 288 14.36 5.24 -3.37
C LEU A 288 14.44 5.53 -1.87
N LEU A 289 14.09 4.58 -1.02
CA LEU A 289 14.16 4.74 0.43
C LEU A 289 15.61 4.91 0.90
N GLU A 290 16.57 4.15 0.37
CA GLU A 290 18.00 4.32 0.65
C GLU A 290 18.49 5.75 0.32
N VAL A 291 18.14 6.25 -0.88
CA VAL A 291 18.51 7.60 -1.32
C VAL A 291 17.88 8.67 -0.41
N LEU A 292 16.58 8.56 -0.13
CA LEU A 292 15.87 9.54 0.71
C LEU A 292 16.39 9.54 2.15
N LEU A 293 16.66 8.38 2.72
CA LEU A 293 17.20 8.26 4.08
C LEU A 293 18.65 8.75 4.17
N LYS A 294 19.46 8.49 3.16
CA LYS A 294 20.81 9.05 3.08
C LYS A 294 20.80 10.59 3.07
N GLY A 295 19.83 11.20 2.39
CA GLY A 295 19.58 12.65 2.46
C GLY A 295 19.22 13.14 3.87
N LEU A 296 18.73 12.26 4.74
CA LEU A 296 18.46 12.51 6.16
C LEU A 296 19.59 12.07 7.10
N LYS A 297 20.76 11.71 6.55
CA LYS A 297 21.94 11.21 7.28
C LYS A 297 21.78 9.82 7.90
N VAL A 298 20.85 9.04 7.41
CA VAL A 298 20.72 7.63 7.76
C VAL A 298 21.53 6.81 6.77
N GLU A 299 22.56 6.12 7.26
CA GLU A 299 23.51 5.40 6.41
C GLU A 299 23.03 4.00 6.00
N GLU A 300 22.20 3.35 6.83
CA GLU A 300 21.77 1.97 6.62
C GLU A 300 20.31 1.77 7.04
N ILE A 301 19.59 0.96 6.26
CA ILE A 301 18.26 0.47 6.60
C ILE A 301 18.42 -0.92 7.19
N ASP A 302 18.41 -1.01 8.52
CA ASP A 302 18.35 -2.28 9.24
C ASP A 302 16.94 -2.90 9.22
N GLU A 303 16.79 -4.11 9.73
CA GLU A 303 15.52 -4.86 9.76
C GLU A 303 14.40 -4.09 10.50
N ALA A 304 14.72 -3.35 11.55
CA ALA A 304 13.74 -2.58 12.31
C ALA A 304 13.24 -1.36 11.54
N ARG A 305 14.15 -0.67 10.82
CA ARG A 305 13.79 0.42 9.92
C ARG A 305 13.02 -0.06 8.71
N GLU A 306 13.42 -1.18 8.12
CA GLU A 306 12.67 -1.79 7.01
C GLU A 306 11.22 -2.07 7.44
N TYR A 307 11.01 -2.61 8.66
CA TYR A 307 9.69 -2.82 9.21
C TYR A 307 8.90 -1.52 9.38
N THR A 308 9.55 -0.46 9.82
CA THR A 308 8.93 0.88 9.99
C THR A 308 8.66 1.59 8.68
N LEU A 309 9.36 1.24 7.60
CA LEU A 309 9.26 1.91 6.31
C LEU A 309 8.35 1.19 5.32
N MET A 310 8.46 -0.15 5.19
CA MET A 310 7.94 -0.86 4.03
C MET A 310 7.40 -2.28 4.30
N ALA A 311 7.04 -2.61 5.53
CA ALA A 311 6.62 -3.97 5.90
C ALA A 311 5.25 -4.39 5.32
N SER A 312 4.41 -3.44 4.90
CA SER A 312 3.03 -3.72 4.48
C SER A 312 2.67 -3.04 3.16
N PRO A 313 3.27 -3.45 2.03
CA PRO A 313 2.96 -2.88 0.73
C PRO A 313 1.52 -3.23 0.32
N LEU A 314 0.84 -2.24 -0.28
CA LEU A 314 -0.52 -2.36 -0.80
C LEU A 314 -0.54 -1.94 -2.26
N VAL A 315 -0.93 -2.84 -3.16
CA VAL A 315 -1.14 -2.52 -4.58
C VAL A 315 -2.60 -2.20 -4.82
N ASN A 316 -2.89 -1.07 -5.45
CA ASN A 316 -4.24 -0.68 -5.86
C ASN A 316 -4.33 -0.56 -7.38
N LEU A 317 -5.26 -1.28 -7.98
CA LEU A 317 -5.70 -1.06 -9.35
C LEU A 317 -6.90 -0.12 -9.28
N ASN A 318 -6.71 1.16 -9.61
CA ASN A 318 -7.78 2.14 -9.67
C ASN A 318 -8.36 2.21 -11.08
N TYR A 319 -9.66 2.22 -11.17
CA TYR A 319 -10.42 2.35 -12.40
C TYR A 319 -11.39 3.51 -12.32
N TYR A 320 -11.30 4.42 -13.26
CA TYR A 320 -12.14 5.59 -13.38
C TYR A 320 -12.92 5.48 -14.69
N PRO A 321 -14.17 5.00 -14.65
CA PRO A 321 -14.96 4.90 -15.85
C PRO A 321 -15.15 6.27 -16.50
N ARG A 322 -15.32 6.30 -17.84
CA ARG A 322 -15.70 7.51 -18.54
C ARG A 322 -16.86 8.21 -17.85
N CYS A 323 -16.69 9.48 -17.55
CA CYS A 323 -17.67 10.29 -16.82
C CYS A 323 -18.50 11.14 -17.79
N PRO A 324 -19.84 11.15 -17.70
CA PRO A 324 -20.67 12.00 -18.56
C PRO A 324 -20.45 13.51 -18.28
N ASP A 325 -20.22 13.89 -17.02
CA ASP A 325 -20.05 15.28 -16.59
C ASP A 325 -18.77 15.40 -15.73
N PRO A 326 -17.55 15.32 -16.33
CA PRO A 326 -16.30 15.20 -15.58
C PRO A 326 -15.98 16.43 -14.72
N ASP A 327 -16.43 17.63 -15.10
CA ASP A 327 -16.18 18.88 -14.37
C ASP A 327 -17.00 18.99 -13.08
N LEU A 328 -18.03 18.14 -12.90
CA LEU A 328 -18.90 18.16 -11.74
C LEU A 328 -18.41 17.23 -10.61
N THR A 329 -17.45 16.33 -10.88
CA THR A 329 -17.06 15.27 -9.94
C THR A 329 -15.55 15.13 -9.81
N ALA A 330 -15.10 14.40 -8.82
CA ALA A 330 -13.71 13.99 -8.68
C ALA A 330 -13.53 12.50 -8.91
N GLY A 331 -12.45 12.11 -9.59
CA GLY A 331 -11.96 10.73 -9.55
C GLY A 331 -11.43 10.38 -8.17
N VAL A 332 -10.61 11.29 -7.58
CA VAL A 332 -10.21 11.28 -6.16
C VAL A 332 -10.19 12.71 -5.67
N GLY A 333 -10.82 12.98 -4.54
CA GLY A 333 -10.80 14.29 -3.89
C GLY A 333 -9.40 14.68 -3.39
N PRO A 334 -9.18 15.95 -3.00
CA PRO A 334 -7.91 16.41 -2.45
C PRO A 334 -7.53 15.64 -1.18
N HIS A 335 -6.34 15.04 -1.13
CA HIS A 335 -5.83 14.27 0.01
C HIS A 335 -4.30 14.19 -0.01
N SER A 336 -3.71 13.80 1.11
CA SER A 336 -2.34 13.31 1.21
C SER A 336 -2.34 11.81 1.49
N ASP A 337 -1.23 11.12 1.19
CA ASP A 337 -1.09 9.69 1.46
C ASP A 337 -0.50 9.43 2.84
N ILE A 338 -1.03 8.43 3.53
CA ILE A 338 -0.51 7.98 4.84
C ILE A 338 0.67 7.01 4.73
N SER A 339 1.12 6.71 3.53
CA SER A 339 2.26 5.82 3.27
C SER A 339 3.59 6.46 3.67
N THR A 340 4.66 5.68 3.63
CA THR A 340 6.03 6.20 3.63
C THR A 340 6.32 6.91 2.30
N ILE A 341 6.14 6.19 1.20
CA ILE A 341 6.14 6.71 -0.17
C ILE A 341 5.06 5.98 -0.97
N THR A 342 4.59 6.61 -2.02
CA THR A 342 3.71 6.00 -3.02
C THR A 342 4.38 5.98 -4.38
N LEU A 343 4.31 4.84 -5.07
CA LEU A 343 4.67 4.71 -6.47
C LEU A 343 3.39 4.63 -7.29
N LEU A 344 3.22 5.52 -8.24
CA LEU A 344 2.06 5.57 -9.12
C LEU A 344 2.48 5.35 -10.57
N LEU A 345 1.92 4.33 -11.19
CA LEU A 345 1.89 4.12 -12.63
C LEU A 345 0.56 4.62 -13.16
N GLN A 346 0.55 5.62 -14.00
CA GLN A 346 -0.66 6.11 -14.67
C GLN A 346 -0.69 5.73 -16.15
N ASP A 347 -1.88 5.66 -16.72
CA ASP A 347 -2.06 5.56 -18.16
C ASP A 347 -1.86 6.91 -18.87
N ASP A 348 -2.10 6.97 -20.18
CA ASP A 348 -1.95 8.15 -21.01
C ASP A 348 -3.10 9.18 -20.90
N SER A 349 -4.09 8.94 -20.02
CA SER A 349 -5.26 9.84 -19.89
C SER A 349 -4.98 11.08 -19.04
N GLY A 350 -3.93 11.07 -18.21
CA GLY A 350 -3.61 12.18 -17.30
C GLY A 350 -4.62 12.31 -16.14
N GLY A 351 -4.88 13.56 -15.74
CA GLY A 351 -5.89 13.86 -14.72
C GLY A 351 -5.38 13.88 -13.28
N LEU A 352 -4.09 13.65 -13.04
CA LEU A 352 -3.46 13.86 -11.73
C LEU A 352 -3.03 15.32 -11.58
N TYR A 353 -3.39 15.91 -10.45
CA TYR A 353 -2.99 17.27 -10.06
C TYR A 353 -2.41 17.25 -8.65
N VAL A 354 -1.35 17.99 -8.44
CA VAL A 354 -0.71 18.20 -7.15
C VAL A 354 -0.84 19.66 -6.72
N ARG A 355 -0.95 19.89 -5.41
CA ARG A 355 -1.05 21.23 -4.85
C ARG A 355 0.28 21.97 -5.06
N ALA A 356 0.22 23.18 -5.55
CA ALA A 356 1.40 24.05 -5.68
C ALA A 356 1.91 24.53 -4.30
N THR A 357 3.12 25.04 -4.29
CA THR A 357 3.74 25.56 -3.05
C THR A 357 3.07 26.79 -2.47
N ASP A 358 2.28 27.52 -3.27
CA ASP A 358 1.43 28.65 -2.84
C ASP A 358 0.13 28.22 -2.14
N GLU A 359 -0.15 26.90 -2.12
CA GLU A 359 -1.29 26.23 -1.50
C GLU A 359 -2.68 26.55 -2.14
N ASP A 360 -2.76 27.49 -3.06
CA ASP A 360 -4.02 27.86 -3.74
C ASP A 360 -4.15 27.25 -5.14
N SER A 361 -3.03 26.96 -5.77
CA SER A 361 -2.97 26.50 -7.15
C SER A 361 -2.70 25.01 -7.28
N TRP A 362 -2.97 24.49 -8.47
CA TRP A 362 -2.75 23.08 -8.81
C TRP A 362 -1.78 22.96 -9.99
N ILE A 363 -0.94 21.96 -9.97
CA ILE A 363 0.00 21.62 -11.05
C ILE A 363 -0.46 20.32 -11.66
N HIS A 364 -0.69 20.30 -12.97
CA HIS A 364 -0.97 19.07 -13.70
C HIS A 364 0.28 18.19 -13.79
N VAL A 365 0.14 16.90 -13.53
CA VAL A 365 1.19 15.89 -13.69
C VAL A 365 0.97 15.16 -15.01
N PRO A 366 1.63 15.57 -16.11
CA PRO A 366 1.43 14.95 -17.40
C PRO A 366 1.98 13.52 -17.38
N PRO A 367 1.30 12.55 -18.03
CA PRO A 367 1.83 11.21 -18.19
C PRO A 367 3.13 11.25 -19.01
N VAL A 368 4.17 10.58 -18.51
CA VAL A 368 5.41 10.31 -19.24
C VAL A 368 5.47 8.81 -19.47
N ASN A 369 5.65 8.40 -20.72
CA ASN A 369 5.65 6.98 -21.05
C ASN A 369 6.76 6.23 -20.31
N GLY A 370 6.39 5.15 -19.64
CA GLY A 370 7.32 4.33 -18.86
C GLY A 370 7.82 4.98 -17.56
N ALA A 371 7.33 6.17 -17.17
CA ALA A 371 7.67 6.77 -15.90
C ALA A 371 6.81 6.24 -14.75
N LEU A 372 7.38 6.29 -13.54
CA LEU A 372 6.66 6.15 -12.29
C LEU A 372 6.61 7.52 -11.60
N VAL A 373 5.43 7.92 -11.14
CA VAL A 373 5.27 9.09 -10.28
C VAL A 373 5.54 8.65 -8.84
N ILE A 374 6.38 9.38 -8.15
CA ILE A 374 6.74 9.13 -6.75
C ILE A 374 6.22 10.29 -5.92
N ASN A 375 5.54 9.98 -4.83
CA ASN A 375 5.18 10.99 -3.83
C ASN A 375 5.53 10.56 -2.42
N MET A 376 5.93 11.56 -1.63
CA MET A 376 6.20 11.40 -0.20
C MET A 376 4.87 11.29 0.54
N GLY A 377 4.76 10.31 1.42
CA GLY A 377 3.62 10.18 2.31
C GLY A 377 3.83 10.88 3.66
N ASP A 378 2.75 10.98 4.43
CA ASP A 378 2.73 11.64 5.74
C ASP A 378 3.77 11.04 6.71
N ILE A 379 3.98 9.71 6.65
CA ILE A 379 4.97 9.02 7.48
C ILE A 379 6.37 9.57 7.24
N LEU A 380 6.79 9.67 5.99
CA LEU A 380 8.14 10.15 5.68
C LEU A 380 8.30 11.65 5.98
N GLN A 381 7.24 12.46 5.83
CA GLN A 381 7.25 13.85 6.29
C GLN A 381 7.47 13.94 7.79
N ILE A 382 6.76 13.14 8.60
CA ILE A 382 6.93 13.08 10.06
C ILE A 382 8.34 12.60 10.42
N MET A 383 8.82 11.50 9.82
CA MET A 383 10.16 10.96 10.07
C MET A 383 11.27 11.94 9.70
N SER A 384 11.08 12.73 8.66
CA SER A 384 12.04 13.76 8.21
C SER A 384 11.92 15.09 8.97
N ASN A 385 11.00 15.22 9.92
CA ASN A 385 10.72 16.45 10.65
C ASN A 385 10.44 17.62 9.71
N ASP A 386 9.56 17.45 8.71
CA ASP A 386 9.18 18.40 7.64
C ASP A 386 10.26 18.69 6.57
N ARG A 387 11.41 18.00 6.57
CA ARG A 387 12.41 18.17 5.49
C ARG A 387 11.89 17.62 4.14
N TYR A 388 11.10 16.57 4.13
CA TYR A 388 10.37 16.05 2.99
C TYR A 388 8.88 16.37 3.16
N ARG A 389 8.20 16.62 2.06
CA ARG A 389 6.83 17.14 2.09
C ARG A 389 5.85 16.11 1.54
N SER A 390 4.89 15.71 2.33
CA SER A 390 3.68 15.04 1.85
C SER A 390 2.73 16.11 1.28
N ILE A 391 2.46 16.07 -0.01
CA ILE A 391 1.71 17.12 -0.71
C ILE A 391 0.30 16.63 -1.06
N GLU A 392 -0.67 17.52 -0.89
CA GLU A 392 -2.06 17.30 -1.31
C GLU A 392 -2.13 17.09 -2.82
N HIS A 393 -2.88 16.07 -3.23
CA HIS A 393 -3.10 15.77 -4.64
C HIS A 393 -4.53 15.29 -4.88
N ARG A 394 -4.98 15.36 -6.13
CA ARG A 394 -6.32 14.96 -6.55
C ARG A 394 -6.30 14.34 -7.95
N VAL A 395 -7.34 13.58 -8.27
CA VAL A 395 -7.57 13.06 -9.61
C VAL A 395 -8.91 13.56 -10.13
N VAL A 396 -8.92 14.11 -11.33
CA VAL A 396 -10.16 14.51 -12.03
C VAL A 396 -10.72 13.33 -12.81
N ALA A 397 -12.04 13.30 -12.99
CA ALA A 397 -12.70 12.35 -13.87
C ALA A 397 -12.40 12.68 -15.34
N ASN A 398 -12.54 11.70 -16.24
CA ASN A 398 -12.30 11.89 -17.67
C ASN A 398 -13.60 11.65 -18.47
N GLY A 399 -13.94 12.59 -19.33
CA GLY A 399 -15.14 12.52 -20.19
C GLY A 399 -14.93 11.80 -21.52
N SER A 400 -13.68 11.54 -21.92
CA SER A 400 -13.36 10.96 -23.24
C SER A 400 -13.15 9.46 -23.22
N LYS A 401 -12.46 8.95 -22.20
CA LYS A 401 -12.13 7.53 -22.05
C LYS A 401 -12.02 7.14 -20.57
N ASP A 402 -12.05 5.84 -20.32
CA ASP A 402 -11.73 5.28 -19.03
C ASP A 402 -10.26 5.58 -18.68
N ARG A 403 -9.97 5.76 -17.41
CA ARG A 403 -8.62 5.94 -16.87
C ARG A 403 -8.26 4.76 -15.97
N VAL A 404 -7.02 4.31 -16.06
CA VAL A 404 -6.45 3.33 -15.14
C VAL A 404 -5.19 3.91 -14.49
N SER A 405 -5.03 3.64 -13.20
CA SER A 405 -3.76 3.83 -12.52
C SER A 405 -3.47 2.68 -11.56
N VAL A 406 -2.19 2.34 -11.42
CA VAL A 406 -1.72 1.30 -10.52
C VAL A 406 -0.80 1.93 -9.49
N LEU A 407 -1.17 1.81 -8.20
CA LEU A 407 -0.41 2.39 -7.11
C LEU A 407 0.21 1.29 -6.26
N ILE A 408 1.41 1.55 -5.74
CA ILE A 408 2.00 0.81 -4.63
C ILE A 408 2.14 1.77 -3.47
N PHE A 409 1.32 1.59 -2.44
CA PHE A 409 1.51 2.27 -1.16
C PHE A 409 2.52 1.48 -0.33
N VAL A 410 3.63 2.10 -0.03
CA VAL A 410 4.69 1.53 0.81
C VAL A 410 4.39 1.91 2.25
N ASN A 411 3.93 0.95 3.05
CA ASN A 411 3.44 1.21 4.39
C ASN A 411 4.28 0.52 5.47
N PRO A 412 4.36 1.12 6.66
CA PRO A 412 4.90 0.48 7.87
C PRO A 412 4.17 -0.80 8.25
N GLY A 413 4.79 -1.57 9.13
CA GLY A 413 4.08 -2.58 9.90
C GLY A 413 3.01 -1.94 10.80
N ALA A 414 1.92 -2.65 11.04
CA ALA A 414 0.74 -2.05 11.68
C ALA A 414 0.99 -1.57 13.13
N ASP A 415 1.90 -2.21 13.85
CA ASP A 415 2.34 -1.84 15.20
C ASP A 415 3.66 -1.06 15.20
N ALA A 416 4.18 -0.68 14.01
CA ALA A 416 5.37 0.13 13.91
C ALA A 416 5.15 1.49 14.57
N ILE A 417 6.14 1.93 15.34
CA ILE A 417 6.18 3.27 15.94
C ILE A 417 7.07 4.14 15.04
N PHE A 418 6.57 5.30 14.66
CA PHE A 418 7.31 6.27 13.86
C PHE A 418 7.20 7.68 14.45
N GLY A 419 8.22 8.46 14.23
CA GLY A 419 8.36 9.86 14.67
C GLY A 419 9.59 10.45 14.00
N PRO A 420 9.99 11.69 14.33
CA PRO A 420 11.20 12.29 13.81
C PRO A 420 12.43 11.41 14.05
N LEU A 421 13.19 11.15 12.99
CA LEU A 421 14.39 10.31 13.08
C LEU A 421 15.44 10.95 14.01
N PRO A 422 16.12 10.17 14.87
CA PRO A 422 17.17 10.69 15.75
C PRO A 422 18.25 11.43 14.94
N GLU A 423 18.65 10.92 13.79
CA GLU A 423 19.67 11.51 12.91
C GLU A 423 19.27 12.89 12.37
N VAL A 424 17.96 13.12 12.23
CA VAL A 424 17.43 14.44 11.85
C VAL A 424 17.53 15.42 13.01
N LEU A 425 17.27 14.97 14.23
CA LEU A 425 17.27 15.79 15.44
C LEU A 425 18.69 16.06 16.01
N GLU A 426 19.68 15.23 15.68
CA GLU A 426 21.09 15.42 16.10
C GLU A 426 21.68 16.76 15.66
N SER A 427 21.09 17.43 14.66
CA SER A 427 21.47 18.79 14.25
C SER A 427 21.03 19.88 15.23
N GLY A 428 20.34 19.53 16.32
CA GLY A 428 19.80 20.48 17.34
C GLY A 428 18.40 20.98 16.99
N GLU A 429 17.74 20.39 15.99
CA GLU A 429 16.35 20.71 15.67
C GLU A 429 15.39 20.20 16.75
N GLN A 430 14.38 21.01 17.05
CA GLN A 430 13.30 20.54 17.92
C GLN A 430 12.36 19.62 17.15
N PRO A 431 11.86 18.53 17.76
CA PRO A 431 10.88 17.69 17.11
C PRO A 431 9.56 18.44 16.88
N LEU A 432 9.05 18.42 15.68
CA LEU A 432 7.74 18.96 15.32
C LEU A 432 6.61 17.96 15.54
N TYR A 433 6.97 16.69 15.68
CA TYR A 433 6.04 15.58 15.80
C TYR A 433 6.42 14.67 16.96
N LYS A 434 5.41 14.06 17.57
CA LYS A 434 5.56 12.99 18.57
C LYS A 434 5.66 11.62 17.89
N GLU A 435 6.12 10.63 18.62
CA GLU A 435 6.03 9.23 18.19
C GLU A 435 4.57 8.77 18.17
N VAL A 436 4.22 8.00 17.13
CA VAL A 436 2.86 7.52 16.86
C VAL A 436 2.90 6.06 16.41
N VAL A 437 1.95 5.25 16.85
CA VAL A 437 1.75 3.90 16.32
C VAL A 437 1.00 3.99 14.99
N TYR A 438 1.50 3.29 13.95
CA TYR A 438 0.93 3.37 12.60
C TYR A 438 -0.56 3.02 12.55
N SER A 439 -0.99 1.97 13.26
CA SER A 439 -2.41 1.58 13.30
C SER A 439 -3.32 2.66 13.90
N ASP A 440 -2.82 3.49 14.83
CA ASP A 440 -3.61 4.56 15.43
C ASP A 440 -3.68 5.78 14.50
N TYR A 441 -2.57 6.09 13.81
CA TYR A 441 -2.56 7.10 12.76
C TYR A 441 -3.50 6.71 11.61
N PHE A 442 -3.46 5.45 11.18
CA PHE A 442 -4.35 4.90 10.16
C PHE A 442 -5.83 5.07 10.53
N LYS A 443 -6.23 4.71 11.78
CA LYS A 443 -7.61 4.90 12.26
C LYS A 443 -8.02 6.36 12.23
N TYR A 444 -7.13 7.24 12.70
CA TYR A 444 -7.40 8.68 12.70
C TYR A 444 -7.60 9.22 11.27
N PHE A 445 -6.73 8.86 10.32
CA PHE A 445 -6.84 9.23 8.91
C PHE A 445 -8.22 8.86 8.33
N PHE A 446 -8.64 7.61 8.52
CA PHE A 446 -9.94 7.15 8.01
C PHE A 446 -11.12 7.81 8.71
N SER A 447 -10.94 8.33 9.92
CA SER A 447 -11.98 9.08 10.63
C SER A 447 -12.18 10.51 10.09
N LYS A 448 -11.15 11.09 9.47
CA LYS A 448 -11.14 12.48 8.99
C LYS A 448 -11.58 12.69 7.55
N ARG A 449 -11.76 11.62 6.77
CA ARG A 449 -12.41 11.64 5.45
C ARG A 449 -11.90 12.72 4.49
N HIS A 450 -10.72 12.62 3.97
CA HIS A 450 -10.24 13.60 2.98
C HIS A 450 -10.27 15.08 3.42
N GLU A 451 -10.11 15.35 4.73
CA GLU A 451 -9.93 16.72 5.22
C GLU A 451 -8.54 17.30 4.85
N GLY A 452 -7.95 16.82 3.77
CA GLY A 452 -6.62 17.22 3.32
C GLY A 452 -5.54 16.82 4.33
N LYS A 453 -4.63 17.75 4.63
CA LYS A 453 -3.50 17.53 5.55
C LYS A 453 -3.84 17.58 7.04
N LYS A 454 -5.07 17.77 7.42
CA LYS A 454 -5.48 17.83 8.83
C LYS A 454 -5.20 16.53 9.59
N THR A 455 -5.00 15.43 8.88
CA THR A 455 -4.60 14.15 9.47
C THR A 455 -3.26 14.21 10.18
N MET A 456 -2.33 15.04 9.72
CA MET A 456 -1.01 15.20 10.35
C MET A 456 -1.07 15.90 11.71
N GLU A 457 -2.17 16.63 12.03
CA GLU A 457 -2.38 17.23 13.36
C GLU A 457 -2.36 16.19 14.48
N PHE A 458 -2.71 14.93 14.18
CA PHE A 458 -2.65 13.82 15.13
C PHE A 458 -1.23 13.58 15.68
N ALA A 459 -0.23 13.74 14.84
CA ALA A 459 1.17 13.52 15.20
C ALA A 459 1.89 14.82 15.63
N ARG A 460 1.37 16.01 15.35
CA ARG A 460 2.02 17.27 15.75
C ARG A 460 2.10 17.45 17.27
N ILE A 461 3.20 18.09 17.71
CA ILE A 461 3.42 18.49 19.11
C ILE A 461 2.75 19.84 19.37
#